data_02b7d70bc81d628913d021af53ac5490
#
_entry.id   02b7d70bc81d628913d021af53ac5490
#
_cell.length_a   1.000
_cell.length_b   1.000
_cell.length_c   1.000
_cell.angle_alpha   90.00
_cell.angle_beta   90.00
_cell.angle_gamma   90.00
#
_symmetry.space_group_name_H-M   'P 1'
#
loop_
_entity.id
_entity.type
_entity.pdbx_description
1 polymer ?
#
loop_
_entity_poly.entity_id
_entity_poly.type
_entity_poly.pdbx_seq_one_letter_code
_entity_poly.pdbx_strand_id
1 'polypeptide(L)'
;MSLLTMVTIIQTIGVVVGLATIVVLNIQESSYYQKILSLTSICSFIGLVAYLFELLSDNAKEALLAAKFGYIGKSYAMVLFLLFITKYCDFHLPDFIKKGLLVFSTVMLIIILSNDYHNLYYTNVSFVSDANIPHLVLSKGIMYYIFMAVILMVMLTYETVAFSSLIKRKGRERRRLMLLCLACIVPAFGLILNFLPVMKGFDPTPAGIMGSCLIITYTVLRYGLLDAMQLAREDVIDLAQEGVIVVGKGYNYIYSNKKAETILPELGSDGDRKKLLQELFTGVDEDNLEKRIYEKDDVIYELRYSVLGGKNQDNVQSISGYMLWIFDKTKDYRYTKELERLRIEAEKANKEK
;
A
#
# COMPACT_ATOMS: atom_id res chain seq x y z
N MET A 1 -4.33 16.01 -37.88
CA MET A 1 -4.78 14.80 -37.15
C MET A 1 -6.12 15.14 -36.52
N SER A 2 -7.14 14.30 -36.74
CA SER A 2 -8.47 14.56 -36.14
C SER A 2 -8.41 14.42 -34.62
N LEU A 3 -9.32 15.10 -33.90
CA LEU A 3 -9.43 15.01 -32.44
C LEU A 3 -9.68 13.57 -32.03
N LEU A 4 -10.55 12.84 -32.74
CA LEU A 4 -10.81 11.42 -32.53
C LEU A 4 -9.52 10.60 -32.61
N THR A 5 -8.72 10.78 -33.66
CA THR A 5 -7.45 10.06 -33.85
C THR A 5 -6.49 10.29 -32.65
N MET A 6 -6.39 11.54 -32.18
CA MET A 6 -5.54 11.87 -31.04
C MET A 6 -6.01 11.20 -29.76
N VAL A 7 -7.32 11.22 -29.48
CA VAL A 7 -7.92 10.57 -28.29
C VAL A 7 -7.77 9.05 -28.36
N THR A 8 -7.98 8.45 -29.53
CA THR A 8 -7.80 7.00 -29.75
C THR A 8 -6.35 6.56 -29.53
N ILE A 9 -5.37 7.34 -29.98
CA ILE A 9 -3.94 7.07 -29.73
C ILE A 9 -3.65 7.12 -28.23
N ILE A 10 -4.09 8.17 -27.53
CA ILE A 10 -3.92 8.29 -26.07
C ILE A 10 -4.56 7.10 -25.35
N GLN A 11 -5.78 6.72 -25.76
CA GLN A 11 -6.48 5.60 -25.17
C GLN A 11 -5.79 4.24 -25.43
N THR A 12 -5.23 4.06 -26.61
CA THR A 12 -4.43 2.86 -26.95
C THR A 12 -3.19 2.76 -26.06
N ILE A 13 -2.50 3.89 -25.86
CA ILE A 13 -1.37 3.97 -24.90
C ILE A 13 -1.87 3.60 -23.50
N GLY A 14 -3.04 4.08 -23.08
CA GLY A 14 -3.66 3.74 -21.79
C GLY A 14 -3.89 2.24 -21.62
N VAL A 15 -4.37 1.55 -22.65
CA VAL A 15 -4.54 0.09 -22.66
C VAL A 15 -3.19 -0.62 -22.50
N VAL A 16 -2.15 -0.19 -23.23
CA VAL A 16 -0.80 -0.76 -23.10
C VAL A 16 -0.24 -0.56 -21.68
N VAL A 17 -0.40 0.63 -21.12
CA VAL A 17 0.01 0.95 -19.74
C VAL A 17 -0.74 0.09 -18.73
N GLY A 18 -2.05 -0.08 -18.90
CA GLY A 18 -2.86 -0.94 -18.02
C GLY A 18 -2.40 -2.39 -18.04
N LEU A 19 -2.11 -2.92 -19.24
CA LEU A 19 -1.55 -4.27 -19.40
C LEU A 19 -0.17 -4.41 -18.74
N ALA A 20 0.73 -3.43 -18.98
CA ALA A 20 2.04 -3.40 -18.36
C ALA A 20 1.96 -3.37 -16.82
N THR A 21 1.01 -2.62 -16.27
CA THR A 21 0.76 -2.60 -14.81
C THR A 21 0.39 -3.97 -14.29
N ILE A 22 -0.52 -4.69 -14.97
CA ILE A 22 -0.91 -6.07 -14.58
C ILE A 22 0.30 -6.99 -14.62
N VAL A 23 1.12 -6.93 -15.67
CA VAL A 23 2.34 -7.76 -15.80
C VAL A 23 3.30 -7.47 -14.64
N VAL A 24 3.61 -6.19 -14.38
CA VAL A 24 4.51 -5.79 -13.28
C VAL A 24 4.01 -6.28 -11.92
N LEU A 25 2.69 -6.17 -11.67
CA LEU A 25 2.09 -6.65 -10.44
C LEU A 25 2.18 -8.17 -10.27
N ASN A 26 2.22 -8.95 -11.35
CA ASN A 26 2.22 -10.42 -11.29
C ASN A 26 3.60 -11.07 -11.42
N ILE A 27 4.66 -10.30 -11.74
CA ILE A 27 6.05 -10.80 -11.74
C ILE A 27 6.59 -11.00 -10.33
N GLN A 28 6.11 -10.25 -9.35
CA GLN A 28 6.58 -10.32 -7.97
C GLN A 28 5.94 -11.50 -7.22
N GLU A 29 6.53 -11.89 -6.07
CA GLU A 29 6.00 -12.96 -5.23
C GLU A 29 4.59 -12.66 -4.72
N SER A 30 3.71 -13.68 -4.74
CA SER A 30 2.28 -13.57 -4.51
C SER A 30 1.94 -13.27 -3.03
N SER A 31 1.77 -12.01 -2.69
CA SER A 31 1.18 -11.58 -1.41
C SER A 31 -0.34 -11.36 -1.53
N TYR A 32 -1.04 -11.36 -0.41
CA TYR A 32 -2.48 -11.05 -0.38
C TYR A 32 -2.77 -9.64 -0.91
N TYR A 33 -1.95 -8.66 -0.57
CA TYR A 33 -2.05 -7.27 -1.07
C TYR A 33 -1.91 -7.20 -2.58
N GLN A 34 -0.95 -7.93 -3.12
CA GLN A 34 -0.68 -8.01 -4.55
C GLN A 34 -1.88 -8.56 -5.31
N LYS A 35 -2.51 -9.64 -4.80
CA LYS A 35 -3.68 -10.25 -5.46
C LYS A 35 -4.83 -9.26 -5.59
N ILE A 36 -5.13 -8.49 -4.53
CA ILE A 36 -6.20 -7.49 -4.57
C ILE A 36 -5.85 -6.36 -5.54
N LEU A 37 -4.62 -5.85 -5.49
CA LEU A 37 -4.19 -4.76 -6.37
C LEU A 37 -4.12 -5.20 -7.83
N SER A 38 -3.66 -6.43 -8.09
CA SER A 38 -3.68 -7.03 -9.43
C SER A 38 -5.11 -7.16 -9.96
N LEU A 39 -6.04 -7.65 -9.14
CA LEU A 39 -7.45 -7.76 -9.51
C LEU A 39 -8.08 -6.38 -9.78
N THR A 40 -7.75 -5.38 -8.96
CA THR A 40 -8.15 -3.98 -9.19
C THR A 40 -7.63 -3.47 -10.53
N SER A 41 -6.38 -3.76 -10.86
CA SER A 41 -5.76 -3.36 -12.13
C SER A 41 -6.37 -4.07 -13.33
N ILE A 42 -6.74 -5.34 -13.19
CA ILE A 42 -7.49 -6.08 -14.23
C ILE A 42 -8.86 -5.43 -14.46
N CYS A 43 -9.58 -5.09 -13.40
CA CYS A 43 -10.86 -4.40 -13.52
C CYS A 43 -10.73 -3.03 -14.20
N SER A 44 -9.67 -2.27 -13.86
CA SER A 44 -9.35 -0.99 -14.49
C SER A 44 -8.99 -1.14 -15.97
N PHE A 45 -8.23 -2.18 -16.31
CA PHE A 45 -7.85 -2.51 -17.67
C PHE A 45 -9.08 -2.85 -18.55
N ILE A 46 -10.03 -3.61 -18.02
CA ILE A 46 -11.31 -3.87 -18.71
C ILE A 46 -12.01 -2.55 -19.05
N GLY A 47 -12.01 -1.58 -18.13
CA GLY A 47 -12.58 -0.25 -18.36
C GLY A 47 -11.85 0.54 -19.46
N LEU A 48 -10.50 0.45 -19.50
CA LEU A 48 -9.70 1.10 -20.55
C LEU A 48 -9.97 0.50 -21.95
N VAL A 49 -10.01 -0.82 -22.03
CA VAL A 49 -10.31 -1.53 -23.28
C VAL A 49 -11.74 -1.23 -23.76
N ALA A 50 -12.70 -1.23 -22.86
CA ALA A 50 -14.09 -0.92 -23.18
C ALA A 50 -14.24 0.50 -23.75
N TYR A 51 -13.58 1.48 -23.17
CA TYR A 51 -13.64 2.85 -23.69
C TYR A 51 -12.95 2.98 -25.06
N LEU A 52 -11.89 2.22 -25.32
CA LEU A 52 -11.31 2.16 -26.67
C LEU A 52 -12.31 1.62 -27.69
N PHE A 53 -13.05 0.56 -27.37
CA PHE A 53 -14.11 0.06 -28.24
C PHE A 53 -15.26 1.05 -28.41
N GLU A 54 -15.64 1.78 -27.35
CA GLU A 54 -16.66 2.83 -27.44
C GLU A 54 -16.23 3.95 -28.42
N LEU A 55 -14.96 4.39 -28.38
CA LEU A 55 -14.40 5.39 -29.31
C LEU A 55 -14.34 4.92 -30.76
N LEU A 56 -14.25 3.62 -31.00
CA LEU A 56 -14.18 3.00 -32.34
C LEU A 56 -15.54 2.55 -32.85
N SER A 57 -16.62 2.77 -32.09
CA SER A 57 -17.96 2.33 -32.47
C SER A 57 -18.61 3.28 -33.48
N ASP A 58 -19.27 2.72 -34.48
CA ASP A 58 -19.94 3.48 -35.55
C ASP A 58 -21.44 3.73 -35.27
N ASN A 59 -22.00 3.05 -34.26
CA ASN A 59 -23.43 3.14 -33.94
C ASN A 59 -23.73 2.96 -32.46
N ALA A 60 -24.95 3.36 -32.06
CA ALA A 60 -25.41 3.32 -30.67
C ALA A 60 -25.33 1.93 -30.03
N LYS A 61 -25.61 0.86 -30.80
CA LYS A 61 -25.66 -0.50 -30.28
C LYS A 61 -24.27 -1.00 -29.91
N GLU A 62 -23.28 -0.75 -30.75
CA GLU A 62 -21.88 -1.12 -30.51
C GLU A 62 -21.30 -0.32 -29.33
N ALA A 63 -21.50 1.00 -29.35
CA ALA A 63 -21.03 1.87 -28.27
C ALA A 63 -21.67 1.51 -26.92
N LEU A 64 -22.98 1.20 -26.88
CA LEU A 64 -23.64 0.76 -25.65
C LEU A 64 -23.14 -0.60 -25.17
N LEU A 65 -22.87 -1.54 -26.08
CA LEU A 65 -22.28 -2.85 -25.74
C LEU A 65 -20.88 -2.66 -25.13
N ALA A 66 -20.04 -1.81 -25.72
CA ALA A 66 -18.73 -1.46 -25.21
C ALA A 66 -18.83 -0.82 -23.81
N ALA A 67 -19.72 0.15 -23.62
CA ALA A 67 -19.97 0.77 -22.33
C ALA A 67 -20.41 -0.25 -21.27
N LYS A 68 -21.38 -1.14 -21.58
CA LYS A 68 -21.83 -2.24 -20.69
C LYS A 68 -20.67 -3.18 -20.34
N PHE A 69 -19.81 -3.55 -21.30
CA PHE A 69 -18.62 -4.35 -21.04
C PHE A 69 -17.68 -3.68 -20.05
N GLY A 70 -17.50 -2.35 -20.17
CA GLY A 70 -16.68 -1.56 -19.23
C GLY A 70 -17.18 -1.61 -17.78
N TYR A 71 -18.49 -1.75 -17.58
CA TYR A 71 -19.05 -1.86 -16.22
C TYR A 71 -18.67 -3.16 -15.50
N ILE A 72 -18.26 -4.23 -16.22
CA ILE A 72 -17.69 -5.44 -15.60
C ILE A 72 -16.49 -5.06 -14.73
N GLY A 73 -15.62 -4.17 -15.22
CA GLY A 73 -14.50 -3.64 -14.44
C GLY A 73 -14.90 -2.52 -13.48
N LYS A 74 -15.61 -1.50 -13.96
CA LYS A 74 -15.96 -0.29 -13.20
C LYS A 74 -16.74 -0.60 -11.92
N SER A 75 -17.61 -1.64 -11.90
CA SER A 75 -18.42 -2.01 -10.73
C SER A 75 -17.58 -2.53 -9.56
N TYR A 76 -16.43 -3.14 -9.82
CA TYR A 76 -15.61 -3.75 -8.78
C TYR A 76 -14.33 -2.97 -8.47
N ALA A 77 -13.77 -2.23 -9.43
CA ALA A 77 -12.47 -1.58 -9.28
C ALA A 77 -12.36 -0.73 -8.01
N MET A 78 -13.36 0.11 -7.72
CA MET A 78 -13.34 1.01 -6.57
C MET A 78 -13.48 0.26 -5.24
N VAL A 79 -14.31 -0.79 -5.20
CA VAL A 79 -14.49 -1.63 -4.00
C VAL A 79 -13.21 -2.43 -3.72
N LEU A 80 -12.61 -3.03 -4.73
CA LEU A 80 -11.34 -3.76 -4.59
C LEU A 80 -10.23 -2.83 -4.14
N PHE A 81 -10.19 -1.60 -4.67
CA PHE A 81 -9.21 -0.61 -4.24
C PHE A 81 -9.42 -0.19 -2.78
N LEU A 82 -10.66 -0.02 -2.32
CA LEU A 82 -10.97 0.19 -0.91
C LEU A 82 -10.45 -0.97 -0.04
N LEU A 83 -10.68 -2.22 -0.46
CA LEU A 83 -10.19 -3.40 0.26
C LEU A 83 -8.65 -3.42 0.32
N PHE A 84 -7.98 -3.03 -0.75
CA PHE A 84 -6.53 -2.89 -0.78
C PHE A 84 -6.04 -1.82 0.20
N ILE A 85 -6.57 -0.59 0.14
CA ILE A 85 -6.14 0.52 0.99
C ILE A 85 -6.43 0.25 2.46
N THR A 86 -7.62 -0.25 2.80
CA THR A 86 -7.98 -0.56 4.19
C THR A 86 -7.04 -1.61 4.78
N LYS A 87 -6.71 -2.62 4.01
CA LYS A 87 -5.75 -3.65 4.43
C LYS A 87 -4.32 -3.11 4.51
N TYR A 88 -3.89 -2.32 3.52
CA TYR A 88 -2.55 -1.70 3.49
C TYR A 88 -2.32 -0.72 4.64
N CYS A 89 -3.37 -0.03 5.07
CA CYS A 89 -3.33 0.94 6.17
C CYS A 89 -3.67 0.32 7.54
N ASP A 90 -3.84 -1.00 7.64
CA ASP A 90 -4.27 -1.73 8.84
C ASP A 90 -5.59 -1.20 9.44
N PHE A 91 -6.45 -0.67 8.55
CA PHE A 91 -7.77 -0.19 8.95
C PHE A 91 -8.78 -1.34 8.97
N HIS A 92 -9.39 -1.57 10.13
CA HIS A 92 -10.38 -2.63 10.28
C HIS A 92 -11.73 -2.23 9.66
N LEU A 93 -12.01 -2.79 8.47
CA LEU A 93 -13.33 -2.69 7.86
C LEU A 93 -14.14 -3.95 8.22
N PRO A 94 -15.34 -3.83 8.81
CA PRO A 94 -16.17 -4.99 9.16
C PRO A 94 -16.49 -5.87 7.95
N ASP A 95 -16.48 -7.19 8.14
CA ASP A 95 -16.66 -8.16 7.04
C ASP A 95 -18.01 -8.08 6.37
N PHE A 96 -19.07 -7.70 7.12
CA PHE A 96 -20.39 -7.50 6.54
C PHE A 96 -20.40 -6.33 5.54
N ILE A 97 -19.64 -5.24 5.78
CA ILE A 97 -19.50 -4.12 4.85
C ILE A 97 -18.75 -4.56 3.59
N LYS A 98 -17.63 -5.29 3.73
CA LYS A 98 -16.88 -5.83 2.59
C LYS A 98 -17.76 -6.70 1.69
N LYS A 99 -18.47 -7.66 2.30
CA LYS A 99 -19.41 -8.54 1.58
C LYS A 99 -20.58 -7.75 0.97
N GLY A 100 -21.15 -6.81 1.72
CA GLY A 100 -22.25 -5.97 1.26
C GLY A 100 -21.88 -5.14 0.03
N LEU A 101 -20.68 -4.52 0.00
CA LEU A 101 -20.18 -3.77 -1.15
C LEU A 101 -19.97 -4.65 -2.39
N LEU A 102 -19.43 -5.88 -2.21
CA LEU A 102 -19.26 -6.82 -3.32
C LEU A 102 -20.61 -7.30 -3.87
N VAL A 103 -21.57 -7.61 -3.00
CA VAL A 103 -22.95 -7.97 -3.41
C VAL A 103 -23.59 -6.79 -4.13
N PHE A 104 -23.48 -5.57 -3.59
CA PHE A 104 -23.98 -4.36 -4.22
C PHE A 104 -23.40 -4.19 -5.64
N SER A 105 -22.07 -4.32 -5.81
CA SER A 105 -21.40 -4.26 -7.12
C SER A 105 -21.97 -5.28 -8.10
N THR A 106 -22.20 -6.51 -7.64
CA THR A 106 -22.78 -7.60 -8.48
C THR A 106 -24.22 -7.28 -8.87
N VAL A 107 -25.05 -6.84 -7.93
CA VAL A 107 -26.44 -6.47 -8.22
C VAL A 107 -26.50 -5.30 -9.22
N MET A 108 -25.67 -4.27 -9.01
CA MET A 108 -25.62 -3.13 -9.93
C MET A 108 -25.14 -3.53 -11.31
N LEU A 109 -24.16 -4.43 -11.41
CA LEU A 109 -23.71 -4.97 -12.70
C LEU A 109 -24.86 -5.70 -13.43
N ILE A 110 -25.64 -6.52 -12.74
CA ILE A 110 -26.80 -7.21 -13.31
C ILE A 110 -27.82 -6.17 -13.81
N ILE A 111 -28.14 -5.15 -13.02
CA ILE A 111 -29.05 -4.06 -13.41
C ILE A 111 -28.55 -3.33 -14.66
N ILE A 112 -27.24 -3.06 -14.76
CA ILE A 112 -26.67 -2.36 -15.91
C ILE A 112 -26.73 -3.25 -17.18
N LEU A 113 -26.38 -4.51 -17.07
CA LEU A 113 -26.40 -5.44 -18.20
C LEU A 113 -27.83 -5.69 -18.70
N SER A 114 -28.81 -5.77 -17.80
CA SER A 114 -30.22 -6.00 -18.12
C SER A 114 -31.02 -4.70 -18.38
N ASN A 115 -30.36 -3.55 -18.48
CA ASN A 115 -31.02 -2.25 -18.59
C ASN A 115 -32.02 -2.15 -19.76
N ASP A 116 -31.81 -2.87 -20.83
CA ASP A 116 -32.69 -2.89 -22.03
C ASP A 116 -34.12 -3.33 -21.71
N TYR A 117 -34.33 -4.06 -20.59
CA TYR A 117 -35.65 -4.58 -20.19
C TYR A 117 -36.41 -3.63 -19.24
N HIS A 118 -35.70 -2.78 -18.48
CA HIS A 118 -36.33 -2.00 -17.38
C HIS A 118 -35.99 -0.50 -17.38
N ASN A 119 -34.95 -0.08 -18.13
CA ASN A 119 -34.51 1.32 -18.25
C ASN A 119 -34.24 2.04 -16.91
N LEU A 120 -33.85 1.29 -15.84
CA LEU A 120 -33.62 1.83 -14.50
C LEU A 120 -32.27 2.54 -14.38
N TYR A 121 -31.27 2.14 -15.16
CA TYR A 121 -29.93 2.70 -15.12
C TYR A 121 -29.75 3.81 -16.15
N TYR A 122 -30.14 3.56 -17.41
CA TYR A 122 -30.27 4.53 -18.49
C TYR A 122 -31.70 4.54 -18.99
N THR A 123 -32.33 5.71 -18.95
CA THR A 123 -33.74 5.87 -19.40
C THR A 123 -33.87 6.11 -20.90
N ASN A 124 -32.83 6.71 -21.50
CA ASN A 124 -32.74 6.90 -22.95
C ASN A 124 -31.28 6.81 -23.39
N VAL A 125 -31.06 6.25 -24.58
CA VAL A 125 -29.75 6.08 -25.20
C VAL A 125 -29.82 6.62 -26.61
N SER A 126 -28.99 7.59 -26.95
CA SER A 126 -28.79 8.11 -28.30
C SER A 126 -27.31 8.19 -28.63
N PHE A 127 -27.01 8.25 -29.93
CA PHE A 127 -25.63 8.31 -30.41
C PHE A 127 -25.47 9.51 -31.33
N VAL A 128 -24.44 10.28 -31.10
CA VAL A 128 -24.10 11.45 -31.91
C VAL A 128 -22.91 11.10 -32.78
N SER A 129 -23.15 10.90 -34.08
CA SER A 129 -22.13 10.52 -35.08
C SER A 129 -21.39 11.71 -35.65
N ASP A 130 -22.06 12.87 -35.75
CA ASP A 130 -21.55 14.05 -36.47
C ASP A 130 -20.67 14.97 -35.60
N ALA A 131 -20.35 14.53 -34.38
CA ALA A 131 -19.44 15.25 -33.49
C ALA A 131 -17.95 14.96 -33.86
N ASN A 132 -17.06 15.83 -33.40
CA ASN A 132 -15.62 15.62 -33.51
C ASN A 132 -15.14 14.30 -32.86
N ILE A 133 -15.89 13.84 -31.88
CA ILE A 133 -15.78 12.51 -31.25
C ILE A 133 -17.19 11.92 -31.21
N PRO A 134 -17.46 10.83 -31.96
CA PRO A 134 -18.72 10.11 -31.84
C PRO A 134 -18.88 9.57 -30.42
N HIS A 135 -20.07 9.76 -29.82
CA HIS A 135 -20.27 9.39 -28.42
C HIS A 135 -21.74 9.09 -28.10
N LEU A 136 -21.92 8.33 -27.00
CA LEU A 136 -23.24 8.08 -26.44
C LEU A 136 -23.74 9.28 -25.64
N VAL A 137 -25.00 9.66 -25.84
CA VAL A 137 -25.73 10.57 -24.96
C VAL A 137 -26.73 9.73 -24.16
N LEU A 138 -26.48 9.68 -22.86
CA LEU A 138 -27.18 8.78 -21.93
C LEU A 138 -28.01 9.60 -20.94
N SER A 139 -29.33 9.43 -20.97
CA SER A 139 -30.20 9.95 -19.92
C SER A 139 -30.13 9.02 -18.70
N LYS A 140 -29.80 9.56 -17.56
CA LYS A 140 -29.47 8.81 -16.33
C LYS A 140 -30.75 8.45 -15.57
N GLY A 141 -30.90 7.17 -15.21
CA GLY A 141 -31.99 6.68 -14.37
C GLY A 141 -31.65 6.68 -12.89
N ILE A 142 -32.61 6.29 -12.05
CA ILE A 142 -32.45 6.32 -10.58
C ILE A 142 -31.31 5.44 -10.08
N MET A 143 -31.10 4.24 -10.69
CA MET A 143 -30.04 3.34 -10.29
C MET A 143 -28.65 3.87 -10.61
N TYR A 144 -28.49 4.73 -11.62
CA TYR A 144 -27.26 5.44 -11.89
C TYR A 144 -26.86 6.34 -10.71
N TYR A 145 -27.80 7.11 -10.18
CA TYR A 145 -27.51 8.02 -9.06
C TYR A 145 -27.22 7.27 -7.77
N ILE A 146 -27.92 6.15 -7.51
CA ILE A 146 -27.63 5.28 -6.36
C ILE A 146 -26.20 4.69 -6.50
N PHE A 147 -25.86 4.18 -7.67
CA PHE A 147 -24.52 3.64 -7.93
C PHE A 147 -23.45 4.71 -7.73
N MET A 148 -23.64 5.90 -8.29
CA MET A 148 -22.69 7.01 -8.15
C MET A 148 -22.53 7.46 -6.70
N ALA A 149 -23.61 7.52 -5.94
CA ALA A 149 -23.57 7.88 -4.52
C ALA A 149 -22.74 6.90 -3.70
N VAL A 150 -22.91 5.59 -3.94
CA VAL A 150 -22.11 4.54 -3.26
C VAL A 150 -20.65 4.61 -3.69
N ILE A 151 -20.35 4.78 -4.98
CA ILE A 151 -18.97 4.94 -5.49
C ILE A 151 -18.28 6.14 -4.85
N LEU A 152 -18.97 7.31 -4.77
CA LEU A 152 -18.42 8.49 -4.11
C LEU A 152 -18.17 8.26 -2.61
N MET A 153 -19.07 7.57 -1.93
CA MET A 153 -18.86 7.17 -0.52
C MET A 153 -17.65 6.27 -0.35
N VAL A 154 -17.48 5.26 -1.20
CA VAL A 154 -16.33 4.37 -1.23
C VAL A 154 -15.05 5.15 -1.48
N MET A 155 -15.05 6.08 -2.45
CA MET A 155 -13.90 6.95 -2.75
C MET A 155 -13.51 7.81 -1.55
N LEU A 156 -14.46 8.50 -0.93
CA LEU A 156 -14.20 9.32 0.26
C LEU A 156 -13.66 8.48 1.42
N THR A 157 -14.15 7.25 1.58
CA THR A 157 -13.69 6.35 2.62
C THR A 157 -12.22 5.96 2.43
N TYR A 158 -11.82 5.49 1.25
CA TYR A 158 -10.43 5.09 1.05
C TYR A 158 -9.46 6.28 1.06
N GLU A 159 -9.87 7.46 0.58
CA GLU A 159 -9.05 8.67 0.68
C GLU A 159 -8.84 9.08 2.14
N THR A 160 -9.91 9.07 2.94
CA THR A 160 -9.84 9.41 4.37
C THR A 160 -8.92 8.44 5.13
N VAL A 161 -9.03 7.13 4.86
CA VAL A 161 -8.17 6.11 5.46
C VAL A 161 -6.71 6.29 5.04
N ALA A 162 -6.44 6.49 3.75
CA ALA A 162 -5.11 6.70 3.24
C ALA A 162 -4.48 7.99 3.79
N PHE A 163 -5.22 9.09 3.82
CA PHE A 163 -4.74 10.38 4.32
C PHE A 163 -4.48 10.35 5.83
N SER A 164 -5.37 9.76 6.62
CA SER A 164 -5.16 9.60 8.07
C SER A 164 -3.93 8.77 8.40
N SER A 165 -3.66 7.73 7.61
CA SER A 165 -2.45 6.91 7.74
C SER A 165 -1.19 7.65 7.28
N LEU A 166 -1.30 8.50 6.24
CA LEU A 166 -0.20 9.33 5.74
C LEU A 166 0.38 10.27 6.80
N ILE A 167 -0.48 10.83 7.66
CA ILE A 167 -0.06 11.74 8.74
C ILE A 167 0.76 10.98 9.80
N LYS A 168 0.44 9.72 10.05
CA LYS A 168 1.07 8.91 11.10
C LYS A 168 2.38 8.27 10.66
N ARG A 169 2.58 8.03 9.36
CA ARG A 169 3.75 7.32 8.82
C ARG A 169 4.87 8.29 8.42
N LYS A 170 6.12 7.82 8.49
CA LYS A 170 7.33 8.59 8.18
C LYS A 170 8.16 7.89 7.08
N GLY A 171 9.14 8.59 6.53
CA GLY A 171 10.15 8.02 5.64
C GLY A 171 9.61 7.44 4.34
N ARG A 172 10.03 6.22 4.00
CA ARG A 172 9.70 5.52 2.74
C ARG A 172 8.23 5.15 2.64
N GLU A 173 7.63 4.71 3.75
CA GLU A 173 6.21 4.38 3.81
C GLU A 173 5.30 5.58 3.56
N ARG A 174 5.64 6.76 4.13
CA ARG A 174 4.91 7.99 3.84
C ARG A 174 4.91 8.33 2.35
N ARG A 175 6.07 8.13 1.67
CA ARG A 175 6.16 8.35 0.21
C ARG A 175 5.31 7.36 -0.59
N ARG A 176 5.29 6.07 -0.21
CA ARG A 176 4.41 5.06 -0.81
C ARG A 176 2.95 5.45 -0.69
N LEU A 177 2.52 5.80 0.52
CA LEU A 177 1.14 6.20 0.79
C LEU A 177 0.76 7.50 0.04
N MET A 178 1.66 8.48 -0.03
CA MET A 178 1.44 9.71 -0.78
C MET A 178 1.21 9.42 -2.29
N LEU A 179 1.99 8.53 -2.87
CA LEU A 179 1.79 8.11 -4.27
C LEU A 179 0.49 7.32 -4.45
N LEU A 180 0.09 6.49 -3.48
CA LEU A 180 -1.20 5.81 -3.52
C LEU A 180 -2.37 6.79 -3.43
N CYS A 181 -2.33 7.80 -2.54
CA CYS A 181 -3.33 8.88 -2.51
C CYS A 181 -3.40 9.60 -3.87
N LEU A 182 -2.25 9.92 -4.46
CA LEU A 182 -2.23 10.55 -5.77
C LEU A 182 -2.84 9.66 -6.87
N ALA A 183 -2.56 8.35 -6.83
CA ALA A 183 -3.15 7.38 -7.75
C ALA A 183 -4.68 7.31 -7.64
N CYS A 184 -5.23 7.60 -6.46
CA CYS A 184 -6.68 7.67 -6.23
C CYS A 184 -7.30 8.98 -6.72
N ILE A 185 -6.64 10.10 -6.47
CA ILE A 185 -7.13 11.45 -6.79
C ILE A 185 -7.22 11.65 -8.31
N VAL A 186 -6.30 11.09 -9.08
CA VAL A 186 -6.24 11.33 -10.53
C VAL A 186 -7.48 10.81 -11.27
N PRO A 187 -7.98 9.56 -11.07
CA PRO A 187 -9.24 9.11 -11.67
C PRO A 187 -10.46 9.85 -11.13
N ALA A 188 -10.45 10.21 -9.83
CA ALA A 188 -11.51 10.99 -9.20
C ALA A 188 -11.65 12.37 -9.86
N PHE A 189 -10.53 13.02 -10.14
CA PHE A 189 -10.51 14.29 -10.87
C PHE A 189 -11.08 14.13 -12.29
N GLY A 190 -10.71 13.05 -13.01
CA GLY A 190 -11.30 12.71 -14.31
C GLY A 190 -12.81 12.55 -14.25
N LEU A 191 -13.31 11.86 -13.22
CA LEU A 191 -14.74 11.70 -13.00
C LEU A 191 -15.45 13.03 -12.74
N ILE A 192 -14.88 13.92 -11.96
CA ILE A 192 -15.42 15.26 -11.69
C ILE A 192 -15.47 16.09 -12.99
N LEU A 193 -14.39 16.06 -13.78
CA LEU A 193 -14.33 16.76 -15.06
C LEU A 193 -15.42 16.30 -16.02
N ASN A 194 -15.78 15.01 -16.00
CA ASN A 194 -16.83 14.45 -16.85
C ASN A 194 -18.24 15.08 -16.60
N PHE A 195 -18.47 15.65 -15.43
CA PHE A 195 -19.71 16.37 -15.13
C PHE A 195 -19.72 17.82 -15.64
N LEU A 196 -18.58 18.34 -16.12
CA LEU A 196 -18.50 19.71 -16.64
C LEU A 196 -19.03 19.76 -18.08
N PRO A 197 -19.86 20.77 -18.41
CA PRO A 197 -20.44 20.87 -19.75
C PRO A 197 -19.43 21.15 -20.88
N VAL A 198 -18.18 21.45 -20.52
CA VAL A 198 -17.07 21.68 -21.47
C VAL A 198 -16.59 20.38 -22.14
N MET A 199 -16.79 19.22 -21.49
CA MET A 199 -16.31 17.92 -21.95
C MET A 199 -17.31 17.18 -22.86
N LYS A 200 -17.93 17.91 -23.80
CA LYS A 200 -18.92 17.33 -24.71
C LYS A 200 -18.33 16.16 -25.54
N GLY A 201 -18.82 14.95 -25.26
CA GLY A 201 -18.43 13.73 -25.99
C GLY A 201 -17.07 13.13 -25.63
N PHE A 202 -16.36 13.66 -24.64
CA PHE A 202 -15.09 13.12 -24.15
C PHE A 202 -15.20 12.74 -22.66
N ASP A 203 -14.91 11.47 -22.32
CA ASP A 203 -14.79 11.04 -20.93
C ASP A 203 -13.30 11.10 -20.50
N PRO A 204 -12.89 12.01 -19.60
CA PRO A 204 -11.53 12.12 -19.11
C PRO A 204 -11.16 11.05 -18.06
N THR A 205 -12.14 10.28 -17.56
CA THR A 205 -11.92 9.26 -16.52
C THR A 205 -10.92 8.18 -16.93
N PRO A 206 -10.96 7.63 -18.17
CA PRO A 206 -9.96 6.64 -18.62
C PRO A 206 -8.52 7.19 -18.64
N ALA A 207 -8.32 8.45 -18.99
CA ALA A 207 -6.99 9.08 -18.90
C ALA A 207 -6.52 9.19 -17.45
N GLY A 208 -7.44 9.45 -16.52
CA GLY A 208 -7.17 9.40 -15.08
C GLY A 208 -6.77 7.99 -14.60
N ILE A 209 -7.45 6.95 -15.08
CA ILE A 209 -7.12 5.55 -14.79
C ILE A 209 -5.73 5.19 -15.33
N MET A 210 -5.38 5.62 -16.55
CA MET A 210 -4.03 5.45 -17.11
C MET A 210 -2.98 6.10 -16.20
N GLY A 211 -3.20 7.34 -15.76
CA GLY A 211 -2.32 8.04 -14.82
C GLY A 211 -2.16 7.28 -13.50
N SER A 212 -3.25 6.75 -12.95
CA SER A 212 -3.24 5.89 -11.76
C SER A 212 -2.39 4.63 -11.97
N CYS A 213 -2.55 3.94 -13.09
CA CYS A 213 -1.74 2.77 -13.44
C CYS A 213 -0.23 3.09 -13.49
N LEU A 214 0.14 4.22 -14.09
CA LEU A 214 1.56 4.68 -14.12
C LEU A 214 2.10 4.93 -12.72
N ILE A 215 1.33 5.60 -11.86
CA ILE A 215 1.73 5.90 -10.48
C ILE A 215 1.89 4.61 -9.67
N ILE A 216 0.95 3.67 -9.79
CA ILE A 216 1.01 2.36 -9.14
C ILE A 216 2.24 1.59 -9.60
N THR A 217 2.45 1.48 -10.91
CA THR A 217 3.63 0.81 -11.50
C THR A 217 4.93 1.43 -11.00
N TYR A 218 5.04 2.75 -11.02
CA TYR A 218 6.20 3.47 -10.48
C TYR A 218 6.41 3.18 -8.99
N THR A 219 5.33 3.17 -8.20
CA THR A 219 5.40 2.92 -6.77
C THR A 219 5.86 1.49 -6.46
N VAL A 220 5.39 0.52 -7.23
CA VAL A 220 5.80 -0.88 -7.11
C VAL A 220 7.29 -1.04 -7.45
N LEU A 221 7.72 -0.55 -8.61
CA LEU A 221 9.09 -0.72 -9.09
C LEU A 221 10.12 0.08 -8.27
N ARG A 222 9.81 1.31 -7.89
CA ARG A 222 10.77 2.21 -7.24
C ARG A 222 10.82 2.07 -5.73
N TYR A 223 9.67 1.78 -5.11
CA TYR A 223 9.54 1.75 -3.66
C TYR A 223 9.26 0.36 -3.10
N GLY A 224 9.08 -0.67 -3.94
CA GLY A 224 8.79 -2.03 -3.50
C GLY A 224 7.47 -2.11 -2.73
N LEU A 225 6.39 -1.51 -3.27
CA LEU A 225 5.08 -1.43 -2.61
C LEU A 225 4.54 -2.78 -2.14
N LEU A 226 4.87 -3.84 -2.89
CA LEU A 226 4.36 -5.20 -2.69
C LEU A 226 5.44 -6.17 -2.19
N ASP A 227 6.59 -5.66 -1.77
CA ASP A 227 7.67 -6.49 -1.26
C ASP A 227 7.23 -7.14 0.06
N ALA A 228 6.67 -8.34 -0.08
CA ALA A 228 6.19 -9.15 1.05
C ALA A 228 7.30 -9.46 2.05
N MET A 229 8.54 -9.58 1.56
CA MET A 229 9.70 -9.84 2.39
C MET A 229 10.08 -8.60 3.22
N GLN A 230 9.84 -7.39 2.70
CA GLN A 230 10.07 -6.15 3.42
C GLN A 230 8.95 -5.89 4.45
N LEU A 231 7.69 -6.16 4.10
CA LEU A 231 6.55 -6.09 5.03
C LEU A 231 6.68 -7.14 6.14
N ALA A 232 7.04 -8.38 5.78
CA ALA A 232 7.27 -9.45 6.76
C ALA A 232 8.48 -9.17 7.67
N ARG A 233 9.54 -8.54 7.17
CA ARG A 233 10.68 -8.12 8.01
C ARG A 233 10.30 -7.06 9.03
N GLU A 234 9.52 -6.07 8.63
CA GLU A 234 9.03 -5.02 9.53
C GLU A 234 8.10 -5.63 10.58
N ASP A 235 7.14 -6.49 10.18
CA ASP A 235 6.24 -7.19 11.11
C ASP A 235 6.99 -8.15 12.04
N VAL A 236 7.95 -8.94 11.53
CA VAL A 236 8.75 -9.89 12.34
C VAL A 236 9.62 -9.16 13.35
N ILE A 237 10.24 -8.05 12.95
CA ILE A 237 11.07 -7.23 13.86
C ILE A 237 10.20 -6.49 14.88
N ASP A 238 9.01 -6.02 14.48
CA ASP A 238 8.07 -5.37 15.40
C ASP A 238 7.38 -6.33 16.38
N LEU A 239 7.22 -7.61 15.99
CA LEU A 239 6.70 -8.68 16.85
C LEU A 239 7.78 -9.34 17.70
N ALA A 240 9.06 -9.05 17.47
CA ALA A 240 10.15 -9.57 18.28
C ALA A 240 9.97 -9.16 19.75
N GLN A 241 10.21 -10.08 20.66
CA GLN A 241 10.18 -9.82 22.10
C GLN A 241 11.40 -9.00 22.55
N GLU A 242 12.43 -8.96 21.73
CA GLU A 242 13.67 -8.22 21.90
C GLU A 242 13.57 -6.82 21.30
N GLY A 243 14.24 -5.84 21.93
CA GLY A 243 14.42 -4.52 21.33
C GLY A 243 15.41 -4.58 20.17
N VAL A 244 15.08 -3.92 19.05
CA VAL A 244 15.95 -3.84 17.88
C VAL A 244 16.16 -2.38 17.49
N ILE A 245 17.41 -1.96 17.32
CA ILE A 245 17.79 -0.63 16.82
C ILE A 245 18.73 -0.81 15.63
N VAL A 246 18.48 -0.08 14.55
CA VAL A 246 19.32 -0.06 13.35
C VAL A 246 19.88 1.34 13.14
N VAL A 247 21.20 1.42 12.94
CA VAL A 247 21.91 2.67 12.64
C VAL A 247 22.74 2.52 11.37
N GLY A 248 22.93 3.62 10.65
CA GLY A 248 23.82 3.69 9.50
C GLY A 248 25.31 3.72 9.91
N LYS A 249 26.20 3.73 8.92
CA LYS A 249 27.66 3.73 9.07
C LYS A 249 28.21 4.85 9.98
N GLY A 250 27.50 6.00 10.03
CA GLY A 250 27.84 7.13 10.92
C GLY A 250 27.00 7.16 12.21
N TYR A 251 26.45 6.02 12.64
CA TYR A 251 25.55 5.89 13.79
C TYR A 251 24.27 6.75 13.70
N ASN A 252 23.89 7.16 12.47
CA ASN A 252 22.62 7.86 12.26
C ASN A 252 21.48 6.86 12.41
N TYR A 253 20.46 7.24 13.14
CA TYR A 253 19.25 6.47 13.31
C TYR A 253 18.59 6.12 11.98
N ILE A 254 18.27 4.83 11.80
CA ILE A 254 17.52 4.33 10.65
C ILE A 254 16.17 3.79 11.09
N TYR A 255 16.15 2.93 12.14
CA TYR A 255 14.95 2.23 12.58
C TYR A 255 15.06 1.75 14.02
N SER A 256 13.93 1.67 14.74
CA SER A 256 13.75 0.90 15.97
C SER A 256 12.40 0.22 15.98
N ASN A 257 12.31 -0.96 16.59
CA ASN A 257 11.02 -1.60 16.79
C ASN A 257 10.31 -1.08 18.04
N LYS A 258 9.01 -1.37 18.16
CA LYS A 258 8.17 -0.93 19.30
C LYS A 258 8.73 -1.35 20.66
N LYS A 259 9.37 -2.53 20.73
CA LYS A 259 9.96 -3.02 21.97
C LYS A 259 11.16 -2.17 22.40
N ALA A 260 12.04 -1.81 21.45
CA ALA A 260 13.15 -0.90 21.72
C ALA A 260 12.66 0.48 22.18
N GLU A 261 11.61 1.03 21.59
CA GLU A 261 11.01 2.31 21.98
C GLU A 261 10.35 2.24 23.37
N THR A 262 9.85 1.08 23.76
CA THR A 262 9.30 0.85 25.11
C THR A 262 10.43 0.79 26.16
N ILE A 263 11.56 0.16 25.83
CA ILE A 263 12.73 0.05 26.72
C ILE A 263 13.47 1.38 26.83
N LEU A 264 13.56 2.08 25.70
CA LEU A 264 14.32 3.32 25.53
C LEU A 264 13.42 4.42 24.94
N PRO A 265 12.54 5.06 25.75
CA PRO A 265 11.61 6.09 25.28
C PRO A 265 12.30 7.30 24.63
N GLU A 266 13.57 7.51 24.94
CA GLU A 266 14.43 8.56 24.39
C GLU A 266 14.57 8.45 22.85
N LEU A 267 14.32 7.27 22.29
CA LEU A 267 14.29 7.05 20.83
C LEU A 267 13.19 7.87 20.13
N GLY A 268 12.13 8.25 20.83
CA GLY A 268 11.04 9.06 20.30
C GLY A 268 11.37 10.54 20.07
N SER A 269 12.41 11.09 20.74
CA SER A 269 12.83 12.49 20.67
C SER A 269 14.13 12.65 19.88
N ASP A 270 14.16 13.54 18.86
CA ASP A 270 15.34 13.68 17.99
C ASP A 270 16.62 14.12 18.75
N GLY A 271 16.49 14.96 19.77
CA GLY A 271 17.62 15.46 20.56
C GLY A 271 18.21 14.41 21.49
N ASP A 272 17.35 13.71 22.22
CA ASP A 272 17.74 12.69 23.21
C ASP A 272 18.20 11.42 22.52
N ARG A 273 17.58 11.05 21.38
CA ARG A 273 17.95 9.92 20.53
C ARG A 273 19.41 9.99 20.08
N LYS A 274 19.88 11.16 19.66
CA LYS A 274 21.26 11.31 19.19
C LYS A 274 22.26 11.06 20.30
N LYS A 275 22.00 11.54 21.51
CA LYS A 275 22.85 11.29 22.69
C LYS A 275 22.84 9.82 23.09
N LEU A 276 21.65 9.22 23.14
CA LEU A 276 21.48 7.79 23.47
C LEU A 276 22.23 6.90 22.48
N LEU A 277 22.10 7.14 21.17
CA LEU A 277 22.79 6.35 20.15
C LEU A 277 24.32 6.51 20.25
N GLN A 278 24.82 7.71 20.54
CA GLN A 278 26.25 7.91 20.80
C GLN A 278 26.71 7.09 21.99
N GLU A 279 25.97 7.04 23.09
CA GLU A 279 26.28 6.25 24.27
C GLU A 279 26.29 4.74 23.97
N LEU A 280 25.21 4.22 23.35
CA LEU A 280 25.02 2.81 23.05
C LEU A 280 26.06 2.27 22.05
N PHE A 281 26.49 3.08 21.08
CA PHE A 281 27.40 2.67 20.02
C PHE A 281 28.84 3.17 20.23
N THR A 282 29.16 3.81 21.33
CA THR A 282 30.54 4.22 21.62
C THR A 282 31.49 3.02 21.67
N GLY A 283 32.52 3.02 20.81
CA GLY A 283 33.52 1.95 20.70
C GLY A 283 33.01 0.66 20.06
N VAL A 284 31.89 0.73 19.35
CA VAL A 284 31.41 -0.38 18.50
C VAL A 284 31.95 -0.14 17.10
N ASP A 285 32.73 -1.08 16.58
CA ASP A 285 33.23 -1.12 15.20
C ASP A 285 33.23 -2.56 14.67
N GLU A 286 33.75 -2.78 13.45
CA GLU A 286 33.79 -4.09 12.81
C GLU A 286 34.54 -5.15 13.61
N ASP A 287 35.60 -4.73 14.32
CA ASP A 287 36.49 -5.60 15.07
C ASP A 287 36.06 -5.77 16.54
N ASN A 288 35.14 -4.89 17.00
CA ASN A 288 34.70 -4.87 18.39
C ASN A 288 33.16 -4.88 18.49
N LEU A 289 32.57 -6.08 18.34
CA LEU A 289 31.14 -6.37 18.49
C LEU A 289 30.84 -7.09 19.83
N GLU A 290 31.58 -6.74 20.88
CA GLU A 290 31.41 -7.38 22.18
C GLU A 290 30.01 -7.13 22.77
N LYS A 291 29.53 -8.16 23.47
CA LYS A 291 28.28 -8.06 24.23
C LYS A 291 28.48 -7.10 25.42
N ARG A 292 27.50 -6.25 25.67
CA ARG A 292 27.51 -5.33 26.81
C ARG A 292 26.30 -5.54 27.70
N ILE A 293 26.47 -5.29 28.97
CA ILE A 293 25.37 -5.25 29.93
C ILE A 293 24.97 -3.78 30.12
N TYR A 294 23.69 -3.54 30.04
CA TYR A 294 23.08 -2.24 30.23
C TYR A 294 21.99 -2.36 31.29
N GLU A 295 22.09 -1.59 32.35
CA GLU A 295 21.13 -1.60 33.45
C GLU A 295 20.30 -0.30 33.42
N LYS A 296 18.98 -0.47 33.44
CA LYS A 296 18.02 0.64 33.47
C LYS A 296 16.80 0.21 34.28
N ASP A 297 16.37 1.04 35.25
CA ASP A 297 15.17 0.83 36.07
C ASP A 297 15.10 -0.57 36.73
N ASP A 298 16.19 -1.03 37.33
CA ASP A 298 16.34 -2.36 37.95
C ASP A 298 16.16 -3.56 36.97
N VAL A 299 16.19 -3.30 35.67
CA VAL A 299 16.14 -4.31 34.59
C VAL A 299 17.53 -4.41 33.95
N ILE A 300 17.99 -5.66 33.78
CA ILE A 300 19.32 -5.95 33.22
C ILE A 300 19.12 -6.37 31.76
N TYR A 301 19.67 -5.59 30.85
CA TYR A 301 19.66 -5.85 29.42
C TYR A 301 21.03 -6.33 28.92
N GLU A 302 21.03 -7.34 28.07
CA GLU A 302 22.19 -7.74 27.28
C GLU A 302 22.09 -7.09 25.90
N LEU A 303 23.07 -6.29 25.54
CA LEU A 303 23.21 -5.63 24.25
C LEU A 303 24.08 -6.49 23.34
N ARG A 304 23.59 -6.85 22.16
CA ARG A 304 24.34 -7.57 21.14
C ARG A 304 24.38 -6.77 19.85
N TYR A 305 25.56 -6.61 19.32
CA TYR A 305 25.79 -5.86 18.09
C TYR A 305 26.04 -6.79 16.91
N SER A 306 25.57 -6.41 15.74
CA SER A 306 25.85 -7.07 14.47
C SER A 306 26.04 -6.03 13.36
N VAL A 307 26.89 -6.37 12.40
CA VAL A 307 27.16 -5.54 11.23
C VAL A 307 26.09 -5.77 10.17
N LEU A 308 25.60 -4.70 9.59
CA LEU A 308 24.75 -4.72 8.40
C LEU A 308 25.60 -4.41 7.18
N GLY A 309 25.75 -5.36 6.27
CA GLY A 309 26.52 -5.20 5.04
C GLY A 309 26.07 -6.18 3.97
N GLY A 310 26.25 -5.81 2.70
CA GLY A 310 26.06 -6.66 1.54
C GLY A 310 27.40 -6.96 0.87
N LYS A 311 27.51 -8.14 0.23
CA LYS A 311 28.62 -8.42 -0.69
C LYS A 311 28.37 -7.64 -1.99
N ASN A 312 29.29 -6.76 -2.37
CA ASN A 312 29.31 -6.16 -3.72
C ASN A 312 29.75 -7.21 -4.76
N GLN A 313 29.50 -6.95 -6.04
CA GLN A 313 29.88 -7.83 -7.16
C GLN A 313 31.37 -8.24 -7.14
N ASP A 314 32.23 -7.47 -6.48
CA ASP A 314 33.68 -7.74 -6.34
C ASP A 314 34.03 -8.52 -5.05
N ASN A 315 33.06 -9.13 -4.37
CA ASN A 315 33.24 -9.86 -3.10
C ASN A 315 33.82 -9.02 -1.93
N VAL A 316 33.85 -7.71 -2.03
CA VAL A 316 34.25 -6.81 -0.96
C VAL A 316 33.04 -6.56 -0.06
N GLN A 317 33.16 -6.87 1.22
CA GLN A 317 32.13 -6.65 2.23
C GLN A 317 32.02 -5.14 2.49
N SER A 318 30.95 -4.50 2.00
CA SER A 318 30.69 -3.08 2.29
C SER A 318 29.71 -2.98 3.45
N ILE A 319 30.17 -2.42 4.57
CA ILE A 319 29.31 -2.16 5.72
C ILE A 319 28.34 -1.02 5.40
N SER A 320 27.05 -1.28 5.62
CA SER A 320 25.99 -0.30 5.46
C SER A 320 25.55 0.31 6.79
N GLY A 321 25.84 -0.32 7.91
CA GLY A 321 25.47 0.11 9.25
C GLY A 321 25.64 -0.98 10.30
N TYR A 322 25.00 -0.76 11.46
CA TYR A 322 25.01 -1.69 12.60
C TYR A 322 23.59 -1.92 13.10
N MET A 323 23.37 -3.12 13.66
CA MET A 323 22.14 -3.52 14.32
C MET A 323 22.45 -3.86 15.78
N LEU A 324 21.65 -3.32 16.70
CA LEU A 324 21.68 -3.59 18.12
C LEU A 324 20.44 -4.38 18.51
N TRP A 325 20.64 -5.52 19.17
CA TRP A 325 19.63 -6.30 19.83
C TRP A 325 19.68 -6.09 21.34
N ILE A 326 18.52 -5.89 21.97
CA ILE A 326 18.36 -5.63 23.40
C ILE A 326 17.55 -6.78 24.01
N PHE A 327 18.21 -7.64 24.79
CA PHE A 327 17.62 -8.79 25.45
C PHE A 327 17.39 -8.49 26.93
N ASP A 328 16.20 -8.69 27.47
CA ASP A 328 15.94 -8.67 28.91
C ASP A 328 16.51 -9.96 29.53
N LYS A 329 17.56 -9.81 30.30
CA LYS A 329 18.28 -10.89 31.02
C LYS A 329 18.10 -10.83 32.52
N THR A 330 17.17 -10.04 33.03
CA THR A 330 16.93 -9.82 34.46
C THR A 330 16.71 -11.14 35.20
N LYS A 331 15.87 -12.02 34.66
CA LYS A 331 15.59 -13.32 35.29
C LYS A 331 16.83 -14.22 35.32
N ASP A 332 17.51 -14.34 34.18
CA ASP A 332 18.71 -15.19 34.05
C ASP A 332 19.80 -14.72 35.03
N TYR A 333 19.99 -13.41 35.14
CA TYR A 333 20.99 -12.82 36.04
C TYR A 333 20.64 -13.04 37.52
N ARG A 334 19.36 -12.88 37.87
CA ARG A 334 18.88 -13.14 39.25
C ARG A 334 19.02 -14.60 39.61
N TYR A 335 18.66 -15.53 38.72
CA TYR A 335 18.84 -16.96 38.95
C TYR A 335 20.31 -17.35 39.11
N THR A 336 21.18 -16.84 38.26
CA THR A 336 22.63 -17.12 38.35
C THR A 336 23.20 -16.65 39.68
N LYS A 337 22.85 -15.45 40.10
CA LYS A 337 23.29 -14.87 41.37
C LYS A 337 22.78 -15.65 42.58
N GLU A 338 21.55 -16.13 42.55
CA GLU A 338 20.98 -16.95 43.62
C GLU A 338 21.62 -18.34 43.68
N LEU A 339 21.86 -18.96 42.53
CA LEU A 339 22.61 -20.25 42.46
C LEU A 339 24.03 -20.12 43.03
N GLU A 340 24.70 -19.03 42.72
CA GLU A 340 26.06 -18.78 43.22
C GLU A 340 26.06 -18.55 44.76
N ARG A 341 25.05 -17.83 45.28
CA ARG A 341 24.84 -17.68 46.72
C ARG A 341 24.63 -19.02 47.41
N LEU A 342 23.71 -19.84 46.88
CA LEU A 342 23.41 -21.16 47.44
C LEU A 342 24.62 -22.10 47.38
N ARG A 343 25.43 -22.03 46.31
CA ARG A 343 26.67 -22.77 46.18
C ARG A 343 27.67 -22.39 47.28
N ILE A 344 27.88 -21.09 47.48
CA ILE A 344 28.80 -20.58 48.55
C ILE A 344 28.32 -21.03 49.93
N GLU A 345 27.02 -20.94 50.19
CA GLU A 345 26.42 -21.43 51.46
C GLU A 345 26.63 -22.93 51.66
N ALA A 346 26.40 -23.74 50.61
CA ALA A 346 26.64 -25.19 50.65
C ALA A 346 28.12 -25.54 50.85
N GLU A 347 29.07 -24.84 50.19
CA GLU A 347 30.50 -25.01 50.35
C GLU A 347 30.97 -24.66 51.78
N LYS A 348 30.38 -23.60 52.40
CA LYS A 348 30.67 -23.26 53.80
C LYS A 348 30.18 -24.31 54.75
N ALA A 349 28.90 -24.76 54.59
CA ALA A 349 28.33 -25.83 55.43
C ALA A 349 29.08 -27.15 55.34
N ASN A 350 29.68 -27.44 54.20
CA ASN A 350 30.46 -28.66 53.97
C ASN A 350 31.92 -28.57 54.54
N LYS A 351 32.44 -27.36 54.77
CA LYS A 351 33.74 -27.12 55.41
C LYS A 351 33.66 -27.10 56.94
N GLU A 352 32.46 -26.89 57.49
CA GLU A 352 32.19 -26.89 58.92
C GLU A 352 31.87 -28.27 59.50
N LYS A 353 31.74 -29.29 58.66
CA LYS A 353 31.65 -30.70 59.00
C LYS A 353 33.04 -31.39 58.94
#